data_5b032f8b2dce8c50bf83158ed38ec6c8
#
_entry.id   5b032f8b2dce8c50bf83158ed38ec6c8
#
_cell.length_a   1.000
_cell.length_b   1.000
_cell.length_c   1.000
_cell.angle_alpha   90.00
_cell.angle_beta   90.00
_cell.angle_gamma   90.00
#
_symmetry.space_group_name_H-M   'P 1'
#
loop_
_entity.id
_entity.type
_entity.pdbx_description
1 polymer ?
#
loop_
_entity_poly.entity_id
_entity_poly.type
_entity_poly.pdbx_seq_one_letter_code
_entity_poly.pdbx_strand_id
1 'polypeptide(L)'
;MFKFFFKRILMVIPTFIAITFITFALVHFIPGDPVEIMMGERGLTPEAHQQMMQQLGLDLPLYQQYFHYIGNVIQGDFGASFRTQQPVLSEFFTLFPATAELAFFALFWSLLGGVILGTIAAVKKDSWISHTVTAASLTGYSMPIFWWGLILILYVSPQLGLPQGGRLDNEFWIDTPTGFMLIDSWLSGMPGAFENAVKSLILPAIVLGTVPLAIITRMTRSTMLEVLGEDYIRTAKAKGLSYTRIVIVHALRNALIPVVTVVGLIVGQLLSGAVLTETIFSWPGIGKWIIDAIQARDYPVLQGSVLIIATIIIVVNLTVDLLYGVVNPRIRH
;
A
#
# COMPACT_ATOMS: atom_id res chain seq x y z
N MET A 1 -20.67 14.63 15.98
CA MET A 1 -20.45 14.14 14.61
C MET A 1 -19.98 15.23 13.65
N PHE A 2 -20.77 16.26 13.37
CA PHE A 2 -20.40 17.33 12.42
C PHE A 2 -19.10 18.06 12.80
N LYS A 3 -18.90 18.42 14.06
CA LYS A 3 -17.66 19.05 14.57
C LYS A 3 -16.41 18.16 14.37
N PHE A 4 -16.54 16.86 14.63
CA PHE A 4 -15.45 15.88 14.43
C PHE A 4 -15.08 15.76 12.95
N PHE A 5 -16.10 15.64 12.08
CA PHE A 5 -15.95 15.59 10.63
C PHE A 5 -15.26 16.84 10.08
N PHE A 6 -15.78 18.03 10.46
CA PHE A 6 -15.26 19.31 10.01
C PHE A 6 -13.79 19.53 10.45
N LYS A 7 -13.45 19.17 11.70
CA LYS A 7 -12.08 19.28 12.20
C LYS A 7 -11.12 18.37 11.42
N ARG A 8 -11.53 17.14 11.04
CA ARG A 8 -10.71 16.21 10.26
C ARG A 8 -10.50 16.71 8.84
N ILE A 9 -11.52 17.20 8.18
CA ILE A 9 -11.39 17.79 6.84
C ILE A 9 -10.50 19.04 6.89
N LEU A 10 -10.65 19.88 7.91
CA LEU A 10 -9.81 21.07 8.06
C LEU A 10 -8.32 20.73 8.23
N MET A 11 -7.98 19.59 8.87
CA MET A 11 -6.60 19.12 9.01
C MET A 11 -6.01 18.59 7.70
N VAL A 12 -6.83 18.20 6.71
CA VAL A 12 -6.36 17.78 5.40
C VAL A 12 -5.69 18.94 4.66
N ILE A 13 -6.22 20.16 4.79
CA ILE A 13 -5.70 21.34 4.08
C ILE A 13 -4.23 21.62 4.41
N PRO A 14 -3.80 21.79 5.68
CA PRO A 14 -2.41 22.04 6.00
C PRO A 14 -1.52 20.84 5.64
N THR A 15 -2.02 19.61 5.73
CA THR A 15 -1.27 18.42 5.30
C THR A 15 -1.04 18.44 3.81
N PHE A 16 -2.05 18.76 3.01
CA PHE A 16 -1.93 18.86 1.56
C PHE A 16 -0.95 19.98 1.14
N ILE A 17 -1.04 21.15 1.78
CA ILE A 17 -0.10 22.26 1.54
C ILE A 17 1.34 21.84 1.88
N ALA A 18 1.55 21.16 3.00
CA ALA A 18 2.88 20.68 3.39
C ALA A 18 3.44 19.66 2.37
N ILE A 19 2.62 18.71 1.91
CA ILE A 19 3.04 17.71 0.94
C ILE A 19 3.36 18.37 -0.41
N THR A 20 2.52 19.28 -0.92
CA THR A 20 2.79 19.98 -2.18
C THR A 20 4.06 20.82 -2.09
N PHE A 21 4.33 21.45 -0.94
CA PHE A 21 5.57 22.19 -0.73
C PHE A 21 6.78 21.26 -0.70
N ILE A 22 6.69 20.12 -0.01
CA ILE A 22 7.80 19.14 0.05
C ILE A 22 8.07 18.56 -1.33
N THR A 23 7.04 18.18 -2.08
CA THR A 23 7.21 17.61 -3.44
C THR A 23 7.78 18.63 -4.41
N PHE A 24 7.35 19.88 -4.33
CA PHE A 24 7.93 20.97 -5.11
C PHE A 24 9.41 21.19 -4.75
N ALA A 25 9.73 21.26 -3.45
CA ALA A 25 11.08 21.45 -2.97
C ALA A 25 12.00 20.28 -3.39
N LEU A 26 11.53 19.03 -3.31
CA LEU A 26 12.31 17.85 -3.70
C LEU A 26 12.87 17.96 -5.13
N VAL A 27 12.05 18.40 -6.09
CA VAL A 27 12.46 18.55 -7.48
C VAL A 27 13.57 19.61 -7.62
N HIS A 28 13.52 20.68 -6.84
CA HIS A 28 14.53 21.76 -6.88
C HIS A 28 15.82 21.40 -6.13
N PHE A 29 15.80 20.43 -5.22
CA PHE A 29 17.00 19.94 -4.52
C PHE A 29 17.73 18.81 -5.24
N ILE A 30 17.09 18.16 -6.22
CA ILE A 30 17.75 17.13 -7.00
C ILE A 30 18.75 17.80 -7.96
N PRO A 31 20.06 17.48 -7.90
CA PRO A 31 21.06 18.10 -8.77
C PRO A 31 20.85 17.67 -10.22
N GLY A 32 20.83 18.64 -11.12
CA GLY A 32 20.68 18.48 -12.57
C GLY A 32 19.78 19.55 -13.16
N ASP A 33 19.97 19.84 -14.44
CA ASP A 33 19.10 20.75 -15.18
C ASP A 33 17.90 19.94 -15.74
N PRO A 34 16.67 20.27 -15.37
CA PRO A 34 15.49 19.57 -15.88
C PRO A 34 15.38 19.59 -17.41
N VAL A 35 15.83 20.65 -18.05
CA VAL A 35 15.79 20.78 -19.52
C VAL A 35 16.81 19.86 -20.18
N GLU A 36 18.04 19.78 -19.65
CA GLU A 36 19.05 18.85 -20.15
C GLU A 36 18.60 17.37 -19.99
N ILE A 37 17.97 17.06 -18.88
CA ILE A 37 17.44 15.71 -18.61
C ILE A 37 16.31 15.35 -19.58
N MET A 38 15.39 16.28 -19.81
CA MET A 38 14.24 16.10 -20.70
C MET A 38 14.65 15.88 -22.15
N MET A 39 15.68 16.61 -22.61
CA MET A 39 16.15 16.58 -24.00
C MET A 39 17.23 15.55 -24.26
N GLY A 40 17.80 14.95 -23.21
CA GLY A 40 18.92 14.01 -23.29
C GLY A 40 20.24 14.66 -23.71
N GLU A 41 21.28 13.85 -23.91
CA GLU A 41 22.63 14.30 -24.26
C GLU A 41 22.78 14.92 -25.67
N ARG A 42 21.67 15.12 -26.40
CA ARG A 42 21.67 15.86 -27.66
C ARG A 42 21.85 17.32 -27.33
N GLY A 43 23.09 17.82 -27.49
CA GLY A 43 23.49 19.17 -27.16
C GLY A 43 22.46 20.21 -27.59
N LEU A 44 21.79 20.81 -26.63
CA LEU A 44 20.91 21.96 -26.84
C LEU A 44 21.75 23.16 -27.19
N THR A 45 21.30 23.93 -28.19
CA THR A 45 21.86 25.28 -28.35
C THR A 45 21.42 26.14 -27.14
N PRO A 46 22.26 27.08 -26.71
CA PRO A 46 21.89 27.96 -25.58
C PRO A 46 20.52 28.65 -25.75
N GLU A 47 20.17 28.97 -26.97
CA GLU A 47 18.87 29.59 -27.31
C GLU A 47 17.70 28.63 -27.12
N ALA A 48 17.84 27.34 -27.53
CA ALA A 48 16.81 26.33 -27.37
C ALA A 48 16.62 25.99 -25.90
N HIS A 49 17.71 25.94 -25.12
CA HIS A 49 17.67 25.75 -23.67
C HIS A 49 16.86 26.86 -22.98
N GLN A 50 17.20 28.13 -23.31
CA GLN A 50 16.52 29.26 -22.72
C GLN A 50 15.03 29.36 -23.09
N GLN A 51 14.67 29.01 -24.34
CA GLN A 51 13.27 28.92 -24.75
C GLN A 51 12.50 27.85 -23.98
N MET A 52 13.11 26.68 -23.74
CA MET A 52 12.48 25.61 -22.98
C MET A 52 12.31 25.99 -21.51
N MET A 53 13.30 26.62 -20.89
CA MET A 53 13.22 27.19 -19.54
C MET A 53 12.02 28.13 -19.38
N GLN A 54 11.82 29.01 -20.37
CA GLN A 54 10.68 29.93 -20.40
C GLN A 54 9.35 29.20 -20.60
N GLN A 55 9.30 28.24 -21.50
CA GLN A 55 8.06 27.44 -21.74
C GLN A 55 7.63 26.64 -20.49
N LEU A 56 8.60 26.14 -19.74
CA LEU A 56 8.36 25.38 -18.50
C LEU A 56 8.18 26.32 -17.29
N GLY A 57 8.38 27.63 -17.46
CA GLY A 57 8.31 28.61 -16.38
C GLY A 57 9.40 28.46 -15.32
N LEU A 58 10.51 27.78 -15.66
CA LEU A 58 11.63 27.54 -14.76
C LEU A 58 12.54 28.76 -14.58
N ASP A 59 12.39 29.78 -15.44
CA ASP A 59 13.02 31.10 -15.34
C ASP A 59 12.32 32.02 -14.32
N LEU A 60 11.11 31.65 -13.87
CA LEU A 60 10.35 32.45 -12.91
C LEU A 60 10.91 32.31 -11.48
N PRO A 61 10.66 33.30 -10.59
CA PRO A 61 10.96 33.17 -9.17
C PRO A 61 10.27 31.93 -8.56
N LEU A 62 10.92 31.24 -7.60
CA LEU A 62 10.44 29.98 -7.01
C LEU A 62 8.99 30.04 -6.47
N TYR A 63 8.59 31.19 -5.89
CA TYR A 63 7.22 31.32 -5.40
C TYR A 63 6.18 31.34 -6.54
N GLN A 64 6.52 31.88 -7.70
CA GLN A 64 5.65 31.90 -8.88
C GLN A 64 5.56 30.48 -9.47
N GLN A 65 6.69 29.78 -9.57
CA GLN A 65 6.71 28.37 -9.99
C GLN A 65 5.83 27.49 -9.08
N TYR A 66 5.90 27.70 -7.75
CA TYR A 66 5.05 26.98 -6.80
C TYR A 66 3.56 27.27 -7.01
N PHE A 67 3.16 28.51 -7.20
CA PHE A 67 1.75 28.84 -7.46
C PHE A 67 1.25 28.30 -8.81
N HIS A 68 2.08 28.30 -9.85
CA HIS A 68 1.77 27.64 -11.12
C HIS A 68 1.58 26.14 -10.93
N TYR A 69 2.49 25.48 -10.23
CA TYR A 69 2.41 24.08 -9.89
C TYR A 69 1.10 23.75 -9.15
N ILE A 70 0.76 24.50 -8.11
CA ILE A 70 -0.51 24.30 -7.38
C ILE A 70 -1.73 24.50 -8.30
N GLY A 71 -1.69 25.52 -9.15
CA GLY A 71 -2.75 25.79 -10.13
C GLY A 71 -3.00 24.61 -11.07
N ASN A 72 -1.95 23.98 -11.59
CA ASN A 72 -2.01 22.81 -12.45
C ASN A 72 -2.52 21.58 -11.68
N VAL A 73 -1.98 21.34 -10.47
CA VAL A 73 -2.41 20.24 -9.61
C VAL A 73 -3.91 20.29 -9.29
N ILE A 74 -4.46 21.47 -8.97
CA ILE A 74 -5.89 21.64 -8.70
C ILE A 74 -6.75 21.33 -9.93
N GLN A 75 -6.22 21.54 -11.12
CA GLN A 75 -6.88 21.22 -12.39
C GLN A 75 -6.68 19.74 -12.79
N GLY A 76 -5.91 18.96 -12.01
CA GLY A 76 -5.62 17.56 -12.31
C GLY A 76 -4.46 17.36 -13.29
N ASP A 77 -3.71 18.42 -13.59
CA ASP A 77 -2.53 18.34 -14.43
C ASP A 77 -1.28 18.16 -13.55
N PHE A 78 -0.72 16.96 -13.61
CA PHE A 78 0.52 16.58 -12.92
C PHE A 78 1.74 16.57 -13.86
N GLY A 79 1.57 17.11 -15.07
CA GLY A 79 2.58 17.09 -16.13
C GLY A 79 2.63 15.78 -16.90
N ALA A 80 3.59 15.67 -17.80
CA ALA A 80 3.86 14.49 -18.60
C ALA A 80 5.24 13.91 -18.26
N SER A 81 5.35 12.57 -18.24
CA SER A 81 6.62 11.87 -18.07
C SER A 81 7.65 12.29 -19.12
N PHE A 82 8.87 12.57 -18.71
CA PHE A 82 9.95 12.89 -19.66
C PHE A 82 10.35 11.71 -20.53
N ARG A 83 10.12 10.50 -20.03
CA ARG A 83 10.49 9.26 -20.71
C ARG A 83 9.40 8.77 -21.68
N THR A 84 8.16 8.73 -21.26
CA THR A 84 7.04 8.14 -22.02
C THR A 84 6.24 9.19 -22.79
N GLN A 85 6.38 10.46 -22.42
CA GLN A 85 5.58 11.60 -22.94
C GLN A 85 4.07 11.46 -22.68
N GLN A 86 3.69 10.56 -21.74
CA GLN A 86 2.31 10.35 -21.36
C GLN A 86 1.96 11.19 -20.12
N PRO A 87 0.71 11.64 -19.96
CA PRO A 87 0.27 12.32 -18.75
C PRO A 87 0.49 11.43 -17.51
N VAL A 88 1.14 11.97 -16.48
CA VAL A 88 1.45 11.27 -15.24
C VAL A 88 0.21 10.64 -14.59
N LEU A 89 -0.91 11.38 -14.59
CA LEU A 89 -2.16 10.88 -14.02
C LEU A 89 -2.69 9.64 -14.76
N SER A 90 -2.57 9.60 -16.08
CA SER A 90 -2.99 8.47 -16.92
C SER A 90 -2.13 7.23 -16.64
N GLU A 91 -0.81 7.38 -16.60
CA GLU A 91 0.11 6.29 -16.25
C GLU A 91 -0.16 5.75 -14.85
N PHE A 92 -0.36 6.66 -13.89
CA PHE A 92 -0.69 6.28 -12.53
C PHE A 92 -1.92 5.36 -12.46
N PHE A 93 -3.03 5.77 -13.09
CA PHE A 93 -4.26 4.97 -13.05
C PHE A 93 -4.18 3.68 -13.86
N THR A 94 -3.29 3.60 -14.83
CA THR A 94 -3.01 2.34 -15.56
C THR A 94 -2.25 1.34 -14.66
N LEU A 95 -1.34 1.82 -13.81
CA LEU A 95 -0.49 0.98 -12.96
C LEU A 95 -1.10 0.73 -11.57
N PHE A 96 -1.96 1.63 -11.09
CA PHE A 96 -2.57 1.56 -9.76
C PHE A 96 -3.32 0.24 -9.48
N PRO A 97 -4.09 -0.33 -10.42
CA PRO A 97 -4.77 -1.61 -10.18
C PRO A 97 -3.82 -2.74 -9.79
N ALA A 98 -2.60 -2.77 -10.34
CA ALA A 98 -1.61 -3.78 -10.00
C ALA A 98 -1.17 -3.69 -8.53
N THR A 99 -0.87 -2.48 -8.04
CA THR A 99 -0.53 -2.24 -6.63
C THR A 99 -1.71 -2.50 -5.71
N ALA A 100 -2.90 -2.05 -6.09
CA ALA A 100 -4.12 -2.24 -5.30
C ALA A 100 -4.49 -3.72 -5.14
N GLU A 101 -4.37 -4.51 -6.21
CA GLU A 101 -4.59 -5.96 -6.20
C GLU A 101 -3.62 -6.65 -5.26
N LEU A 102 -2.33 -6.36 -5.38
CA LEU A 102 -1.29 -6.91 -4.51
C LEU A 102 -1.53 -6.53 -3.03
N ALA A 103 -1.80 -5.25 -2.75
CA ALA A 103 -2.06 -4.76 -1.40
C ALA A 103 -3.32 -5.40 -0.79
N PHE A 104 -4.39 -5.57 -1.57
CA PHE A 104 -5.61 -6.22 -1.13
C PHE A 104 -5.36 -7.67 -0.71
N PHE A 105 -4.69 -8.46 -1.54
CA PHE A 105 -4.42 -9.86 -1.21
C PHE A 105 -3.41 -10.01 -0.08
N ALA A 106 -2.40 -9.14 0.02
CA ALA A 106 -1.49 -9.10 1.14
C ALA A 106 -2.22 -8.80 2.46
N LEU A 107 -3.16 -7.84 2.46
CA LEU A 107 -3.99 -7.53 3.61
C LEU A 107 -4.96 -8.66 3.96
N PHE A 108 -5.61 -9.23 2.96
CA PHE A 108 -6.60 -10.29 3.14
C PHE A 108 -6.02 -11.51 3.85
N TRP A 109 -4.91 -12.06 3.34
CA TRP A 109 -4.31 -13.23 3.95
C TRP A 109 -3.67 -12.91 5.32
N SER A 110 -3.07 -11.71 5.49
CA SER A 110 -2.48 -11.29 6.76
C SER A 110 -3.53 -11.06 7.84
N LEU A 111 -4.70 -10.52 7.47
CA LEU A 111 -5.83 -10.36 8.38
C LEU A 111 -6.40 -11.71 8.81
N LEU A 112 -6.69 -12.57 7.84
CA LEU A 112 -7.22 -13.90 8.13
C LEU A 112 -6.24 -14.72 8.98
N GLY A 113 -5.00 -14.84 8.54
CA GLY A 113 -3.95 -15.58 9.25
C GLY A 113 -3.64 -14.97 10.61
N GLY A 114 -3.53 -13.65 10.69
CA GLY A 114 -3.21 -12.94 11.94
C GLY A 114 -4.27 -13.09 13.01
N VAL A 115 -5.54 -13.01 12.63
CA VAL A 115 -6.66 -13.24 13.56
C VAL A 115 -6.71 -14.68 14.03
N ILE A 116 -6.54 -15.65 13.12
CA ILE A 116 -6.54 -17.07 13.48
C ILE A 116 -5.36 -17.40 14.41
N LEU A 117 -4.15 -17.04 14.02
CA LEU A 117 -2.93 -17.32 14.78
C LEU A 117 -2.92 -16.61 16.14
N GLY A 118 -3.35 -15.35 16.18
CA GLY A 118 -3.47 -14.57 17.41
C GLY A 118 -4.48 -15.15 18.37
N THR A 119 -5.63 -15.59 17.86
CA THR A 119 -6.68 -16.25 18.67
C THR A 119 -6.18 -17.59 19.24
N ILE A 120 -5.54 -18.44 18.41
CA ILE A 120 -4.96 -19.72 18.86
C ILE A 120 -3.90 -19.48 19.94
N ALA A 121 -3.00 -18.51 19.72
CA ALA A 121 -1.95 -18.16 20.67
C ALA A 121 -2.49 -17.60 22.00
N ALA A 122 -3.63 -16.90 21.99
CA ALA A 122 -4.28 -16.41 23.21
C ALA A 122 -4.99 -17.53 23.97
N VAL A 123 -5.74 -18.38 23.28
CA VAL A 123 -6.47 -19.52 23.88
C VAL A 123 -5.51 -20.53 24.49
N LYS A 124 -4.35 -20.72 23.88
CA LYS A 124 -3.29 -21.64 24.34
C LYS A 124 -2.09 -20.88 24.93
N LYS A 125 -2.34 -19.82 25.73
CA LYS A 125 -1.33 -18.85 26.18
C LYS A 125 -0.05 -19.45 26.78
N ASP A 126 -0.17 -20.53 27.53
CA ASP A 126 0.96 -21.14 28.26
C ASP A 126 1.54 -22.38 27.53
N SER A 127 1.16 -22.59 26.25
CA SER A 127 1.61 -23.73 25.45
C SER A 127 2.78 -23.35 24.52
N TRP A 128 3.50 -24.39 24.08
CA TRP A 128 4.54 -24.27 23.06
C TRP A 128 4.00 -23.63 21.76
N ILE A 129 2.72 -23.86 21.42
CA ILE A 129 2.07 -23.26 20.27
C ILE A 129 2.08 -21.73 20.38
N SER A 130 1.69 -21.19 21.54
CA SER A 130 1.71 -19.74 21.75
C SER A 130 3.12 -19.16 21.62
N HIS A 131 4.13 -19.84 22.16
CA HIS A 131 5.53 -19.42 22.06
C HIS A 131 6.02 -19.46 20.60
N THR A 132 5.71 -20.52 19.86
CA THR A 132 6.11 -20.66 18.46
C THR A 132 5.44 -19.60 17.57
N VAL A 133 4.13 -19.38 17.72
CA VAL A 133 3.41 -18.32 16.97
C VAL A 133 3.99 -16.95 17.27
N THR A 134 4.31 -16.66 18.55
CA THR A 134 4.91 -15.37 18.92
C THR A 134 6.32 -15.22 18.36
N ALA A 135 7.16 -16.26 18.46
CA ALA A 135 8.52 -16.25 17.90
C ALA A 135 8.50 -16.10 16.38
N ALA A 136 7.66 -16.86 15.66
CA ALA A 136 7.50 -16.76 14.22
C ALA A 136 7.04 -15.37 13.78
N SER A 137 6.09 -14.77 14.52
CA SER A 137 5.63 -13.40 14.26
C SER A 137 6.74 -12.37 14.45
N LEU A 138 7.56 -12.50 15.51
CA LEU A 138 8.70 -11.62 15.74
C LEU A 138 9.76 -11.76 14.64
N THR A 139 10.06 -13.00 14.24
CA THR A 139 11.00 -13.28 13.15
C THR A 139 10.51 -12.65 11.86
N GLY A 140 9.25 -12.89 11.46
CA GLY A 140 8.67 -12.30 10.25
C GLY A 140 8.65 -10.77 10.26
N TYR A 141 8.42 -10.16 11.41
CA TYR A 141 8.50 -8.70 11.57
C TYR A 141 9.92 -8.14 11.42
N SER A 142 10.92 -8.90 11.86
CA SER A 142 12.34 -8.46 11.88
C SER A 142 13.06 -8.73 10.56
N MET A 143 12.49 -9.55 9.68
CA MET A 143 13.11 -9.90 8.41
C MET A 143 13.00 -8.74 7.41
N PRO A 144 14.12 -8.34 6.77
CA PRO A 144 14.05 -7.38 5.67
C PRO A 144 13.19 -7.93 4.52
N ILE A 145 12.23 -7.13 4.04
CA ILE A 145 11.27 -7.53 2.99
C ILE A 145 12.01 -8.07 1.75
N PHE A 146 13.07 -7.36 1.32
CA PHE A 146 13.84 -7.76 0.13
C PHE A 146 14.52 -9.13 0.31
N TRP A 147 15.08 -9.40 1.49
CA TRP A 147 15.73 -10.66 1.78
C TRP A 147 14.74 -11.82 1.79
N TRP A 148 13.57 -11.61 2.42
CA TRP A 148 12.49 -12.56 2.44
C TRP A 148 11.98 -12.88 1.03
N GLY A 149 11.76 -11.85 0.21
CA GLY A 149 11.37 -11.99 -1.19
C GLY A 149 12.36 -12.83 -2.00
N LEU A 150 13.66 -12.55 -1.88
CA LEU A 150 14.70 -13.31 -2.58
C LEU A 150 14.75 -14.78 -2.13
N ILE A 151 14.60 -15.08 -0.85
CA ILE A 151 14.52 -16.47 -0.37
C ILE A 151 13.32 -17.19 -1.00
N LEU A 152 12.15 -16.57 -1.05
CA LEU A 152 11.00 -17.21 -1.67
C LEU A 152 11.17 -17.43 -3.16
N ILE A 153 11.75 -16.48 -3.88
CA ILE A 153 12.04 -16.62 -5.31
C ILE A 153 13.05 -17.75 -5.57
N LEU A 154 14.14 -17.81 -4.80
CA LEU A 154 15.22 -18.75 -5.07
C LEU A 154 14.91 -20.18 -4.60
N TYR A 155 14.24 -20.33 -3.48
CA TYR A 155 14.07 -21.65 -2.84
C TYR A 155 12.63 -22.17 -2.88
N VAL A 156 11.62 -21.31 -2.81
CA VAL A 156 10.21 -21.76 -2.74
C VAL A 156 9.57 -21.81 -4.12
N SER A 157 9.78 -20.77 -4.93
CA SER A 157 9.20 -20.69 -6.28
C SER A 157 9.52 -21.91 -7.15
N PRO A 158 10.78 -22.38 -7.29
CA PRO A 158 11.09 -23.53 -8.13
C PRO A 158 10.48 -24.84 -7.62
N GLN A 159 10.39 -25.02 -6.29
CA GLN A 159 9.86 -26.24 -5.69
C GLN A 159 8.34 -26.36 -5.83
N LEU A 160 7.64 -25.24 -5.83
CA LEU A 160 6.18 -25.20 -5.93
C LEU A 160 5.67 -24.90 -7.36
N GLY A 161 6.60 -24.67 -8.33
CA GLY A 161 6.23 -24.30 -9.70
C GLY A 161 5.48 -22.96 -9.76
N LEU A 162 5.86 -21.99 -8.88
CA LEU A 162 5.27 -20.68 -8.85
C LEU A 162 6.08 -19.71 -9.73
N PRO A 163 5.44 -18.74 -10.42
CA PRO A 163 6.16 -17.71 -11.15
C PRO A 163 7.09 -16.90 -10.24
N GLN A 164 8.25 -16.50 -10.75
CA GLN A 164 9.26 -15.75 -10.01
C GLN A 164 9.02 -14.24 -10.04
N GLY A 165 8.18 -13.77 -10.97
CA GLY A 165 7.87 -12.35 -11.11
C GLY A 165 6.85 -12.10 -12.22
N GLY A 166 6.41 -10.84 -12.33
CA GLY A 166 5.33 -10.47 -13.23
C GLY A 166 3.94 -10.81 -12.67
N ARG A 167 2.90 -10.41 -13.39
CA ARG A 167 1.49 -10.67 -13.02
C ARG A 167 0.90 -11.86 -13.79
N LEU A 168 1.47 -12.16 -14.94
CA LEU A 168 1.05 -13.22 -15.84
C LEU A 168 2.27 -13.63 -16.68
N ASP A 169 2.41 -14.90 -17.00
CA ASP A 169 3.48 -15.37 -17.85
C ASP A 169 3.28 -14.89 -19.30
N ASN A 170 4.39 -14.69 -20.01
CA ASN A 170 4.40 -14.12 -21.36
C ASN A 170 3.71 -15.00 -22.44
N GLU A 171 3.38 -16.23 -22.12
CA GLU A 171 2.64 -17.12 -23.00
C GLU A 171 1.14 -16.82 -23.05
N PHE A 172 0.62 -16.04 -22.09
CA PHE A 172 -0.78 -15.63 -22.03
C PHE A 172 -0.94 -14.20 -22.56
N TRP A 173 -1.61 -14.07 -23.71
CA TRP A 173 -1.97 -12.78 -24.28
C TRP A 173 -3.45 -12.50 -24.02
N ILE A 174 -3.74 -11.60 -23.11
CA ILE A 174 -5.10 -11.21 -22.74
C ILE A 174 -5.24 -9.69 -22.77
N ASP A 175 -6.43 -9.23 -23.12
CA ASP A 175 -6.79 -7.83 -22.93
C ASP A 175 -7.00 -7.54 -21.43
N THR A 176 -6.57 -6.35 -21.01
CA THR A 176 -6.65 -5.93 -19.60
C THR A 176 -7.52 -4.69 -19.40
N PRO A 177 -8.81 -4.77 -19.68
CA PRO A 177 -9.71 -3.61 -19.67
C PRO A 177 -9.88 -2.99 -18.27
N THR A 178 -9.76 -3.79 -17.20
CA THR A 178 -9.89 -3.29 -15.83
C THR A 178 -8.56 -2.96 -15.18
N GLY A 179 -7.47 -3.52 -15.69
CA GLY A 179 -6.13 -3.46 -15.09
C GLY A 179 -5.95 -4.37 -13.87
N PHE A 180 -7.01 -5.01 -13.35
CA PHE A 180 -6.93 -6.04 -12.31
C PHE A 180 -6.71 -7.40 -12.95
N MET A 181 -5.52 -7.96 -12.81
CA MET A 181 -5.11 -9.16 -13.56
C MET A 181 -5.97 -10.39 -13.25
N LEU A 182 -6.42 -10.55 -12.01
CA LEU A 182 -7.31 -11.67 -11.65
C LEU A 182 -8.67 -11.53 -12.33
N ILE A 183 -9.21 -10.32 -12.42
CA ILE A 183 -10.48 -10.05 -13.08
C ILE A 183 -10.32 -10.25 -14.59
N ASP A 184 -9.31 -9.64 -15.18
CA ASP A 184 -9.09 -9.65 -16.61
C ASP A 184 -8.75 -11.05 -17.12
N SER A 185 -7.92 -11.81 -16.40
CA SER A 185 -7.61 -13.20 -16.74
C SER A 185 -8.83 -14.13 -16.63
N TRP A 186 -9.70 -13.88 -15.67
CA TRP A 186 -10.96 -14.64 -15.54
C TRP A 186 -11.95 -14.28 -16.69
N LEU A 187 -12.08 -13.00 -17.00
CA LEU A 187 -12.95 -12.51 -18.08
C LEU A 187 -12.47 -12.90 -19.48
N SER A 188 -11.16 -13.07 -19.67
CA SER A 188 -10.59 -13.46 -20.97
C SER A 188 -11.05 -14.83 -21.44
N GLY A 189 -11.45 -15.72 -20.52
CA GLY A 189 -11.80 -17.11 -20.83
C GLY A 189 -10.62 -17.94 -21.34
N MET A 190 -9.39 -17.40 -21.35
CA MET A 190 -8.20 -18.11 -21.80
C MET A 190 -7.81 -19.21 -20.82
N PRO A 191 -7.77 -20.50 -21.25
CA PRO A 191 -7.44 -21.60 -20.36
C PRO A 191 -6.07 -21.43 -19.69
N GLY A 192 -6.01 -21.57 -18.36
CA GLY A 192 -4.78 -21.43 -17.58
C GLY A 192 -4.40 -20.02 -17.17
N ALA A 193 -4.89 -18.96 -17.83
CA ALA A 193 -4.53 -17.59 -17.53
C ALA A 193 -4.89 -17.17 -16.09
N PHE A 194 -6.11 -17.47 -15.64
CA PHE A 194 -6.53 -17.17 -14.28
C PHE A 194 -5.70 -17.91 -13.23
N GLU A 195 -5.43 -19.21 -13.44
CA GLU A 195 -4.60 -20.00 -12.54
C GLU A 195 -3.18 -19.44 -12.45
N ASN A 196 -2.61 -19.04 -13.59
CA ASN A 196 -1.28 -18.44 -13.65
C ASN A 196 -1.26 -17.09 -12.92
N ALA A 197 -2.25 -16.23 -13.13
CA ALA A 197 -2.37 -14.95 -12.44
C ALA A 197 -2.47 -15.14 -10.91
N VAL A 198 -3.24 -16.12 -10.43
CA VAL A 198 -3.30 -16.46 -9.00
C VAL A 198 -1.93 -16.91 -8.48
N LYS A 199 -1.25 -17.82 -9.19
CA LYS A 199 0.09 -18.32 -8.82
C LYS A 199 1.12 -17.19 -8.75
N SER A 200 1.08 -16.26 -9.71
CA SER A 200 1.98 -15.09 -9.75
C SER A 200 1.80 -14.16 -8.55
N LEU A 201 0.59 -14.07 -8.01
CA LEU A 201 0.25 -13.21 -6.88
C LEU A 201 0.68 -13.79 -5.52
N ILE A 202 0.81 -15.11 -5.38
CA ILE A 202 1.02 -15.79 -4.09
C ILE A 202 2.27 -15.28 -3.37
N LEU A 203 3.44 -15.37 -4.01
CA LEU A 203 4.70 -15.01 -3.36
C LEU A 203 4.80 -13.52 -3.03
N PRO A 204 4.50 -12.60 -3.95
CA PRO A 204 4.49 -11.17 -3.65
C PRO A 204 3.51 -10.82 -2.50
N ALA A 205 2.30 -11.39 -2.50
CA ALA A 205 1.33 -11.15 -1.44
C ALA A 205 1.80 -11.68 -0.07
N ILE A 206 2.45 -12.85 -0.02
CA ILE A 206 3.06 -13.40 1.21
C ILE A 206 4.13 -12.44 1.73
N VAL A 207 5.05 -12.00 0.87
CA VAL A 207 6.13 -11.11 1.27
C VAL A 207 5.59 -9.79 1.83
N LEU A 208 4.71 -9.14 1.08
CA LEU A 208 4.13 -7.85 1.47
C LEU A 208 3.27 -7.98 2.74
N GLY A 209 2.55 -9.07 2.90
CA GLY A 209 1.65 -9.31 4.04
C GLY A 209 2.32 -9.85 5.29
N THR A 210 3.62 -10.24 5.26
CA THR A 210 4.31 -10.83 6.42
C THR A 210 4.36 -9.89 7.62
N VAL A 211 4.71 -8.62 7.42
CA VAL A 211 4.75 -7.62 8.49
C VAL A 211 3.36 -7.33 9.06
N PRO A 212 2.33 -7.04 8.23
CA PRO A 212 0.94 -6.96 8.69
C PRO A 212 0.46 -8.19 9.47
N LEU A 213 0.76 -9.40 9.00
CA LEU A 213 0.42 -10.64 9.68
C LEU A 213 0.97 -10.65 11.12
N ALA A 214 2.23 -10.31 11.29
CA ALA A 214 2.88 -10.29 12.59
C ALA A 214 2.23 -9.25 13.54
N ILE A 215 1.93 -8.06 13.04
CA ILE A 215 1.27 -7.00 13.80
C ILE A 215 -0.13 -7.43 14.23
N ILE A 216 -0.93 -7.95 13.30
CA ILE A 216 -2.30 -8.40 13.55
C ILE A 216 -2.31 -9.59 14.52
N THR A 217 -1.41 -10.56 14.34
CA THR A 217 -1.27 -11.72 15.25
C THR A 217 -1.02 -11.27 16.69
N ARG A 218 -0.05 -10.38 16.88
CA ARG A 218 0.32 -9.87 18.20
C ARG A 218 -0.81 -9.06 18.83
N MET A 219 -1.45 -8.20 18.06
CA MET A 219 -2.57 -7.39 18.53
C MET A 219 -3.76 -8.25 18.93
N THR A 220 -4.16 -9.18 18.05
CA THR A 220 -5.26 -10.13 18.33
C THR A 220 -4.97 -10.94 19.58
N ARG A 221 -3.73 -11.46 19.73
CA ARG A 221 -3.35 -12.22 20.93
C ARG A 221 -3.49 -11.37 22.19
N SER A 222 -2.98 -10.15 22.20
CA SER A 222 -3.03 -9.25 23.36
C SER A 222 -4.46 -8.93 23.76
N THR A 223 -5.29 -8.49 22.81
CA THR A 223 -6.70 -8.13 23.07
C THR A 223 -7.55 -9.34 23.45
N MET A 224 -7.28 -10.50 22.86
CA MET A 224 -7.96 -11.74 23.25
C MET A 224 -7.64 -12.16 24.69
N LEU A 225 -6.39 -12.04 25.14
CA LEU A 225 -6.00 -12.35 26.53
C LEU A 225 -6.69 -11.41 27.52
N GLU A 226 -6.78 -10.12 27.20
CA GLU A 226 -7.48 -9.13 28.03
C GLU A 226 -8.98 -9.49 28.11
N VAL A 227 -9.63 -9.66 26.97
CA VAL A 227 -11.06 -9.95 26.91
C VAL A 227 -11.43 -11.26 27.58
N LEU A 228 -10.61 -12.33 27.44
CA LEU A 228 -10.85 -13.61 28.08
C LEU A 228 -10.76 -13.55 29.64
N GLY A 229 -10.16 -12.49 30.17
CA GLY A 229 -10.09 -12.19 31.62
C GLY A 229 -11.31 -11.49 32.19
N GLU A 230 -12.18 -10.93 31.35
CA GLU A 230 -13.30 -10.08 31.73
C GLU A 230 -14.43 -10.87 32.47
N ASP A 231 -15.15 -10.18 33.35
CA ASP A 231 -16.22 -10.77 34.17
C ASP A 231 -17.41 -11.30 33.36
N TYR A 232 -17.73 -10.67 32.24
CA TYR A 232 -18.81 -11.19 31.39
C TYR A 232 -18.47 -12.52 30.73
N ILE A 233 -17.18 -12.81 30.52
CA ILE A 233 -16.71 -14.14 30.05
C ILE A 233 -16.86 -15.17 31.17
N ARG A 234 -16.59 -14.81 32.43
CA ARG A 234 -16.86 -15.69 33.61
C ARG A 234 -18.34 -15.99 33.73
N THR A 235 -19.19 -14.99 33.54
CA THR A 235 -20.65 -15.16 33.53
C THR A 235 -21.11 -16.10 32.40
N ALA A 236 -20.53 -15.96 31.18
CA ALA A 236 -20.85 -16.84 30.08
C ALA A 236 -20.47 -18.30 30.36
N LYS A 237 -19.32 -18.53 30.99
CA LYS A 237 -18.92 -19.87 31.48
C LYS A 237 -19.86 -20.43 32.52
N ALA A 238 -20.26 -19.64 33.51
CA ALA A 238 -21.18 -20.03 34.56
C ALA A 238 -22.59 -20.38 34.01
N LYS A 239 -23.01 -19.79 32.90
CA LYS A 239 -24.24 -20.11 32.17
C LYS A 239 -24.15 -21.40 31.33
N GLY A 240 -23.01 -22.12 31.35
CA GLY A 240 -22.83 -23.39 30.63
C GLY A 240 -22.62 -23.24 29.12
N LEU A 241 -22.23 -22.07 28.61
CA LEU A 241 -21.91 -21.92 27.19
C LEU A 241 -20.66 -22.72 26.82
N SER A 242 -20.70 -23.34 25.62
CA SER A 242 -19.52 -24.05 25.10
C SER A 242 -18.31 -23.14 24.93
N TYR A 243 -17.12 -23.65 25.19
CA TYR A 243 -15.87 -22.88 25.10
C TYR A 243 -15.67 -22.24 23.74
N THR A 244 -15.95 -22.96 22.64
CA THR A 244 -15.88 -22.43 21.28
C THR A 244 -16.79 -21.21 21.07
N ARG A 245 -18.02 -21.27 21.61
CA ARG A 245 -18.97 -20.16 21.52
C ARG A 245 -18.48 -18.94 22.34
N ILE A 246 -17.89 -19.18 23.50
CA ILE A 246 -17.29 -18.14 24.33
C ILE A 246 -16.14 -17.45 23.54
N VAL A 247 -15.24 -18.23 22.96
CA VAL A 247 -14.07 -17.70 22.23
C VAL A 247 -14.51 -16.94 20.99
N ILE A 248 -15.31 -17.55 20.11
CA ILE A 248 -15.61 -16.96 18.79
C ILE A 248 -16.65 -15.84 18.88
N VAL A 249 -17.73 -16.04 19.65
CA VAL A 249 -18.85 -15.09 19.66
C VAL A 249 -18.66 -13.98 20.71
N HIS A 250 -18.18 -14.34 21.90
CA HIS A 250 -18.11 -13.38 23.01
C HIS A 250 -16.74 -12.71 23.13
N ALA A 251 -15.64 -13.45 22.97
CA ALA A 251 -14.32 -12.89 23.13
C ALA A 251 -13.80 -12.25 21.83
N LEU A 252 -13.76 -13.00 20.72
CA LEU A 252 -13.16 -12.53 19.47
C LEU A 252 -13.87 -11.27 18.94
N ARG A 253 -15.19 -11.23 18.99
CA ARG A 253 -15.95 -10.06 18.53
C ARG A 253 -15.51 -8.75 19.21
N ASN A 254 -15.25 -8.80 20.54
CA ASN A 254 -14.80 -7.63 21.28
C ASN A 254 -13.31 -7.37 21.09
N ALA A 255 -12.51 -8.43 20.99
CA ALA A 255 -11.07 -8.32 20.76
C ALA A 255 -10.72 -7.77 19.37
N LEU A 256 -11.61 -7.90 18.38
CA LEU A 256 -11.40 -7.35 17.03
C LEU A 256 -11.54 -5.82 16.96
N ILE A 257 -12.16 -5.15 17.93
CA ILE A 257 -12.37 -3.70 17.88
C ILE A 257 -11.04 -2.94 17.73
N PRO A 258 -10.00 -3.16 18.58
CA PRO A 258 -8.69 -2.54 18.37
C PRO A 258 -7.96 -3.04 17.12
N VAL A 259 -8.19 -4.30 16.71
CA VAL A 259 -7.57 -4.87 15.51
C VAL A 259 -8.03 -4.15 14.25
N VAL A 260 -9.32 -3.83 14.12
CA VAL A 260 -9.86 -3.06 12.98
C VAL A 260 -9.18 -1.69 12.86
N THR A 261 -8.89 -1.03 14.00
CA THR A 261 -8.16 0.24 14.00
C THR A 261 -6.76 0.10 13.43
N VAL A 262 -6.03 -0.93 13.86
CA VAL A 262 -4.67 -1.22 13.38
C VAL A 262 -4.68 -1.58 11.90
N VAL A 263 -5.66 -2.37 11.45
CA VAL A 263 -5.84 -2.70 10.02
C VAL A 263 -6.01 -1.45 9.18
N GLY A 264 -6.77 -0.47 9.65
CA GLY A 264 -6.92 0.81 8.95
C GLY A 264 -5.59 1.54 8.71
N LEU A 265 -4.70 1.55 9.72
CA LEU A 265 -3.36 2.13 9.59
C LEU A 265 -2.46 1.33 8.63
N ILE A 266 -2.60 0.00 8.65
CA ILE A 266 -1.82 -0.90 7.78
C ILE A 266 -2.15 -0.68 6.30
N VAL A 267 -3.38 -0.35 5.93
CA VAL A 267 -3.77 -0.10 4.52
C VAL A 267 -2.90 1.00 3.91
N GLY A 268 -2.71 2.12 4.60
CA GLY A 268 -1.83 3.19 4.13
C GLY A 268 -0.36 2.75 4.01
N GLN A 269 0.12 1.92 4.95
CA GLN A 269 1.49 1.39 4.91
C GLN A 269 1.71 0.40 3.77
N LEU A 270 0.72 -0.42 3.43
CA LEU A 270 0.82 -1.38 2.32
C LEU A 270 1.00 -0.69 0.98
N LEU A 271 0.30 0.41 0.73
CA LEU A 271 0.44 1.18 -0.50
C LEU A 271 1.85 1.80 -0.65
N SER A 272 2.46 2.25 0.44
CA SER A 272 3.85 2.75 0.44
C SER A 272 4.90 1.64 0.54
N GLY A 273 4.59 0.52 1.20
CA GLY A 273 5.50 -0.62 1.38
C GLY A 273 5.59 -1.55 0.17
N ALA A 274 4.68 -1.42 -0.80
CA ALA A 274 4.67 -2.25 -2.00
C ALA A 274 5.91 -2.03 -2.90
N VAL A 275 6.57 -0.88 -2.83
CA VAL A 275 7.70 -0.47 -3.70
C VAL A 275 8.79 -1.55 -3.80
N LEU A 276 9.30 -2.03 -2.65
CA LEU A 276 10.35 -3.05 -2.64
C LEU A 276 9.84 -4.40 -3.16
N THR A 277 8.64 -4.80 -2.77
CA THR A 277 8.03 -6.05 -3.22
C THR A 277 7.79 -6.03 -4.73
N GLU A 278 7.25 -4.94 -5.26
CA GLU A 278 7.04 -4.77 -6.70
C GLU A 278 8.34 -4.81 -7.49
N THR A 279 9.39 -4.16 -6.96
CA THR A 279 10.70 -4.15 -7.61
C THR A 279 11.30 -5.56 -7.66
N ILE A 280 11.26 -6.32 -6.55
CA ILE A 280 11.87 -7.65 -6.45
C ILE A 280 11.13 -8.66 -7.33
N PHE A 281 9.81 -8.64 -7.34
CA PHE A 281 9.00 -9.53 -8.15
C PHE A 281 8.70 -9.00 -9.56
N SER A 282 9.36 -7.92 -9.99
CA SER A 282 9.09 -7.27 -11.29
C SER A 282 7.59 -7.02 -11.51
N TRP A 283 6.87 -6.73 -10.44
CA TRP A 283 5.45 -6.43 -10.45
C TRP A 283 5.21 -5.03 -11.04
N PRO A 284 4.45 -4.89 -12.13
CA PRO A 284 4.29 -3.60 -12.82
C PRO A 284 3.26 -2.70 -12.10
N GLY A 285 3.60 -2.30 -10.88
CA GLY A 285 2.81 -1.38 -10.06
C GLY A 285 3.40 0.02 -9.96
N ILE A 286 2.73 0.88 -9.18
CA ILE A 286 3.14 2.28 -8.98
C ILE A 286 4.46 2.40 -8.22
N GLY A 287 4.78 1.47 -7.32
CA GLY A 287 6.02 1.49 -6.56
C GLY A 287 7.25 1.24 -7.44
N LYS A 288 7.18 0.24 -8.32
CA LYS A 288 8.23 -0.02 -9.31
C LYS A 288 8.38 1.16 -10.28
N TRP A 289 7.27 1.71 -10.76
CA TRP A 289 7.27 2.87 -11.63
C TRP A 289 7.97 4.09 -11.01
N ILE A 290 7.77 4.33 -9.70
CA ILE A 290 8.49 5.40 -8.98
C ILE A 290 10.00 5.13 -8.94
N ILE A 291 10.43 3.88 -8.67
CA ILE A 291 11.87 3.53 -8.68
C ILE A 291 12.47 3.75 -10.07
N ASP A 292 11.78 3.33 -11.12
CA ASP A 292 12.20 3.53 -12.50
C ASP A 292 12.30 5.05 -12.82
N ALA A 293 11.36 5.86 -12.33
CA ALA A 293 11.38 7.33 -12.47
C ALA A 293 12.53 7.99 -11.71
N ILE A 294 12.88 7.50 -10.51
CA ILE A 294 14.05 7.99 -9.75
C ILE A 294 15.34 7.76 -10.57
N GLN A 295 15.50 6.55 -11.13
CA GLN A 295 16.68 6.20 -11.92
C GLN A 295 16.76 7.02 -13.22
N ALA A 296 15.60 7.29 -13.83
CA ALA A 296 15.49 8.09 -15.05
C ALA A 296 15.49 9.61 -14.80
N ARG A 297 15.48 10.06 -13.53
CA ARG A 297 15.30 11.46 -13.13
C ARG A 297 14.05 12.12 -13.75
N ASP A 298 12.96 11.34 -13.83
CA ASP A 298 11.68 11.82 -14.38
C ASP A 298 10.93 12.63 -13.32
N TYR A 299 11.23 13.93 -13.26
CA TYR A 299 10.70 14.81 -12.22
C TYR A 299 9.17 14.92 -12.20
N PRO A 300 8.45 15.05 -13.34
CA PRO A 300 7.01 15.10 -13.31
C PRO A 300 6.39 13.84 -12.70
N VAL A 301 6.93 12.66 -13.04
CA VAL A 301 6.48 11.38 -12.46
C VAL A 301 6.73 11.33 -10.96
N LEU A 302 7.91 11.74 -10.50
CA LEU A 302 8.25 11.77 -9.06
C LEU A 302 7.34 12.70 -8.29
N GLN A 303 7.17 13.91 -8.79
CA GLN A 303 6.36 14.94 -8.13
C GLN A 303 4.87 14.55 -8.12
N GLY A 304 4.35 14.13 -9.27
CA GLY A 304 2.95 13.74 -9.42
C GLY A 304 2.62 12.48 -8.63
N SER A 305 3.45 11.43 -8.71
CA SER A 305 3.20 10.16 -8.01
C SER A 305 3.18 10.32 -6.50
N VAL A 306 4.14 11.04 -5.91
CA VAL A 306 4.18 11.30 -4.47
C VAL A 306 2.92 12.04 -4.02
N LEU A 307 2.50 13.05 -4.78
CA LEU A 307 1.31 13.82 -4.44
C LEU A 307 0.01 13.01 -4.58
N ILE A 308 -0.13 12.21 -5.64
CA ILE A 308 -1.30 11.35 -5.85
C ILE A 308 -1.37 10.28 -4.75
N ILE A 309 -0.26 9.61 -4.43
CA ILE A 309 -0.21 8.60 -3.36
C ILE A 309 -0.55 9.23 -2.01
N ALA A 310 0.04 10.38 -1.69
CA ALA A 310 -0.25 11.08 -0.45
C ALA A 310 -1.75 11.45 -0.36
N THR A 311 -2.35 11.90 -1.46
CA THR A 311 -3.78 12.20 -1.54
C THR A 311 -4.62 10.93 -1.29
N ILE A 312 -4.27 9.81 -1.91
CA ILE A 312 -4.95 8.52 -1.69
C ILE A 312 -4.83 8.11 -0.22
N ILE A 313 -3.65 8.19 0.38
CA ILE A 313 -3.42 7.85 1.79
C ILE A 313 -4.28 8.74 2.71
N ILE A 314 -4.34 10.04 2.44
CA ILE A 314 -5.20 10.98 3.20
C ILE A 314 -6.67 10.56 3.10
N VAL A 315 -7.16 10.25 1.90
CA VAL A 315 -8.55 9.83 1.67
C VAL A 315 -8.84 8.50 2.37
N VAL A 316 -7.93 7.54 2.27
CA VAL A 316 -8.05 6.23 2.95
C VAL A 316 -8.08 6.42 4.46
N ASN A 317 -7.15 7.18 5.03
CA ASN A 317 -7.11 7.45 6.47
C ASN A 317 -8.36 8.17 6.94
N LEU A 318 -8.82 9.18 6.20
CA LEU A 318 -10.08 9.87 6.51
C LEU A 318 -11.26 8.89 6.49
N THR A 319 -11.35 8.02 5.50
CA THR A 319 -12.40 7.00 5.38
C THR A 319 -12.37 6.04 6.56
N VAL A 320 -11.17 5.55 6.94
CA VAL A 320 -10.99 4.67 8.11
C VAL A 320 -11.40 5.37 9.40
N ASP A 321 -11.01 6.63 9.60
CA ASP A 321 -11.39 7.43 10.76
C ASP A 321 -12.90 7.62 10.86
N LEU A 322 -13.57 7.81 9.72
CA LEU A 322 -15.03 7.95 9.66
C LEU A 322 -15.74 6.64 9.99
N LEU A 323 -15.28 5.53 9.40
CA LEU A 323 -15.79 4.19 9.70
C LEU A 323 -15.60 3.87 11.19
N TYR A 324 -14.45 4.22 11.75
CA TYR A 324 -14.17 4.04 13.16
C TYR A 324 -15.11 4.85 14.06
N GLY A 325 -15.39 6.11 13.70
CA GLY A 325 -16.37 6.95 14.39
C GLY A 325 -17.81 6.39 14.33
N VAL A 326 -18.14 5.60 13.30
CA VAL A 326 -19.43 4.90 13.21
C VAL A 326 -19.45 3.64 14.10
N VAL A 327 -18.39 2.85 14.08
CA VAL A 327 -18.27 1.57 14.80
C VAL A 327 -18.12 1.79 16.32
N ASN A 328 -17.42 2.83 16.74
CA ASN A 328 -17.18 3.13 18.15
C ASN A 328 -17.80 4.47 18.58
N PRO A 329 -19.05 4.48 19.11
CA PRO A 329 -19.73 5.71 19.51
C PRO A 329 -19.03 6.48 20.64
N ARG A 330 -18.14 5.85 21.42
CA ARG A 330 -17.45 6.48 22.56
C ARG A 330 -16.40 7.53 22.14
N ILE A 331 -15.98 7.55 20.86
CA ILE A 331 -14.96 8.48 20.34
C ILE A 331 -15.61 9.75 19.75
N ARG A 332 -16.92 9.87 19.79
CA ARG A 332 -17.68 10.99 19.20
C ARG A 332 -17.62 12.28 20.01
N HIS A 333 -16.87 12.33 21.12
CA HIS A 333 -16.76 13.49 22.01
C HIS A 333 -15.45 14.23 21.85
#